data_de36d4bdf6d69584d4931a7b47bd3e45
#
_entry.id   de36d4bdf6d69584d4931a7b47bd3e45
#
_cell.length_a   1.000
_cell.length_b   1.000
_cell.length_c   1.000
_cell.angle_alpha   90.00
_cell.angle_beta   90.00
_cell.angle_gamma   90.00
#
_symmetry.space_group_name_H-M   'P 1'
#
loop_
_entity.id
_entity.type
_entity.pdbx_description
1 polymer ?
#
loop_
_entity_poly.entity_id
_entity_poly.type
_entity_poly.pdbx_seq_one_letter_code
_entity_poly.pdbx_strand_id
1 'polypeptide(L)'
;MPSIVIIYRQCGNEKQTEKIIRFELPKITKGFEEYRENYKPKITVFGVNKKTDLKFFEKSGSGYKNLQAGTVIDKEVISPDVFEFYLQCPEVDRGTGSPVHFLCLYNTNNELTINDFEEITYMQSYYYWNWSGPIRIPAALKYAEVANTFCGKNIKGTIRDDLKDSPYFI
;
A
#
# COMPACT_ATOMS: atom_id res chain seq x y z
N MET A 1 -6.03 -21.19 -4.14
CA MET A 1 -6.00 -19.87 -4.80
C MET A 1 -6.66 -18.87 -3.89
N PRO A 2 -6.12 -17.67 -3.68
CA PRO A 2 -6.74 -16.65 -2.86
C PRO A 2 -8.06 -16.18 -3.50
N SER A 3 -9.10 -16.03 -2.69
CA SER A 3 -10.40 -15.47 -3.12
C SER A 3 -10.37 -13.93 -3.14
N ILE A 4 -9.50 -13.33 -2.36
CA ILE A 4 -9.31 -11.88 -2.21
C ILE A 4 -7.88 -11.52 -2.51
N VAL A 5 -7.67 -10.47 -3.30
CA VAL A 5 -6.35 -9.91 -3.64
C VAL A 5 -6.36 -8.41 -3.36
N ILE A 6 -5.45 -7.96 -2.50
CA ILE A 6 -5.24 -6.55 -2.21
C ILE A 6 -3.93 -6.11 -2.85
N ILE A 7 -3.98 -5.08 -3.67
CA ILE A 7 -2.83 -4.55 -4.41
C ILE A 7 -2.50 -3.15 -3.90
N TYR A 8 -1.28 -2.96 -3.44
CA TYR A 8 -0.75 -1.63 -3.08
C TYR A 8 0.14 -1.12 -4.21
N ARG A 9 -0.21 0.03 -4.76
CA ARG A 9 0.52 0.63 -5.89
C ARG A 9 0.95 2.05 -5.53
N GLN A 10 2.23 2.35 -5.60
CA GLN A 10 2.70 3.72 -5.37
C GLN A 10 2.02 4.67 -6.36
N CYS A 11 1.41 5.72 -5.82
CA CYS A 11 0.67 6.72 -6.56
C CYS A 11 0.80 8.06 -5.84
N GLY A 12 1.28 9.08 -6.52
CA GLY A 12 1.50 10.41 -5.93
C GLY A 12 0.75 11.54 -6.62
N ASN A 13 0.04 11.26 -7.73
CA ASN A 13 -0.73 12.26 -8.46
C ASN A 13 -1.81 11.63 -9.36
N GLU A 14 -2.73 12.46 -9.85
CA GLU A 14 -3.87 12.06 -10.68
C GLU A 14 -3.45 11.33 -11.97
N LYS A 15 -2.38 11.77 -12.64
CA LYS A 15 -1.90 11.10 -13.86
C LYS A 15 -1.46 9.67 -13.61
N GLN A 16 -0.86 9.41 -12.45
CA GLN A 16 -0.50 8.04 -12.06
C GLN A 16 -1.73 7.22 -11.72
N THR A 17 -2.70 7.79 -11.04
CA THR A 17 -4.01 7.17 -10.76
C THR A 17 -4.69 6.73 -12.05
N GLU A 18 -4.81 7.65 -13.01
CA GLU A 18 -5.41 7.38 -14.32
C GLU A 18 -4.67 6.26 -15.07
N LYS A 19 -3.35 6.27 -15.04
CA LYS A 19 -2.53 5.22 -15.65
C LYS A 19 -2.79 3.84 -15.01
N ILE A 20 -2.87 3.77 -13.68
CA ILE A 20 -3.16 2.52 -12.98
C ILE A 20 -4.52 1.98 -13.39
N ILE A 21 -5.55 2.81 -13.36
CA ILE A 21 -6.93 2.41 -13.65
C ILE A 21 -7.09 2.01 -15.12
N ARG A 22 -6.56 2.81 -16.05
CA ARG A 22 -6.80 2.61 -17.49
C ARG A 22 -5.90 1.55 -18.13
N PHE A 23 -4.67 1.37 -17.64
CA PHE A 23 -3.69 0.53 -18.32
C PHE A 23 -3.16 -0.64 -17.46
N GLU A 24 -2.95 -0.44 -16.15
CA GLU A 24 -2.38 -1.50 -15.31
C GLU A 24 -3.47 -2.49 -14.86
N LEU A 25 -4.58 -1.98 -14.33
CA LEU A 25 -5.67 -2.80 -13.81
C LEU A 25 -6.26 -3.80 -14.82
N PRO A 26 -6.58 -3.41 -16.09
CA PRO A 26 -7.07 -4.37 -17.09
C PRO A 26 -6.08 -5.49 -17.40
N LYS A 27 -4.76 -5.21 -17.36
CA LYS A 27 -3.72 -6.22 -17.57
C LYS A 27 -3.62 -7.17 -16.40
N ILE A 28 -3.76 -6.67 -15.16
CA ILE A 28 -3.76 -7.50 -13.95
C ILE A 28 -4.96 -8.44 -13.97
N THR A 29 -6.16 -7.92 -14.27
CA THR A 29 -7.39 -8.73 -14.34
C THR A 29 -7.29 -9.82 -15.40
N LYS A 30 -6.80 -9.45 -16.58
CA LYS A 30 -6.55 -10.42 -17.67
C LYS A 30 -5.52 -11.47 -17.26
N GLY A 31 -4.46 -11.09 -16.56
CA GLY A 31 -3.46 -12.03 -16.04
C GLY A 31 -4.03 -13.08 -15.11
N PHE A 32 -5.02 -12.75 -14.28
CA PHE A 32 -5.71 -13.74 -13.44
C PHE A 32 -6.52 -14.74 -14.28
N GLU A 33 -7.22 -14.27 -15.32
CA GLU A 33 -8.00 -15.11 -16.23
C GLU A 33 -7.10 -16.04 -17.07
N GLU A 34 -5.94 -15.53 -17.53
CA GLU A 34 -4.94 -16.31 -18.27
C GLU A 34 -4.21 -17.34 -17.39
N TYR A 35 -3.99 -17.02 -16.12
CA TYR A 35 -3.31 -17.93 -15.18
C TYR A 35 -4.12 -19.20 -14.90
N ARG A 36 -5.45 -19.07 -14.79
CA ARG A 36 -6.36 -20.20 -14.60
C ARG A 36 -7.76 -19.85 -15.09
N GLU A 37 -8.32 -20.74 -15.88
CA GLU A 37 -9.70 -20.62 -16.37
C GLU A 37 -10.69 -20.44 -15.20
N ASN A 38 -11.58 -19.45 -15.32
CA ASN A 38 -12.58 -19.05 -14.33
C ASN A 38 -12.02 -18.52 -12.99
N TYR A 39 -10.74 -18.20 -12.90
CA TYR A 39 -10.20 -17.58 -11.70
C TYR A 39 -10.46 -16.07 -11.70
N LYS A 40 -11.40 -15.63 -10.89
CA LYS A 40 -11.82 -14.23 -10.73
C LYS A 40 -11.81 -13.85 -9.25
N PRO A 41 -10.63 -13.54 -8.68
CA PRO A 41 -10.56 -13.09 -7.30
C PRO A 41 -11.25 -11.73 -7.13
N LYS A 42 -11.75 -11.45 -5.93
CA LYS A 42 -12.14 -10.09 -5.56
C LYS A 42 -10.90 -9.23 -5.40
N ILE A 43 -10.86 -8.10 -6.10
CA ILE A 43 -9.67 -7.26 -6.17
C ILE A 43 -9.94 -5.91 -5.50
N THR A 44 -9.03 -5.47 -4.65
CA THR A 44 -8.97 -4.10 -4.15
C THR A 44 -7.61 -3.51 -4.49
N VAL A 45 -7.57 -2.32 -5.07
CA VAL A 45 -6.34 -1.61 -5.44
C VAL A 45 -6.25 -0.31 -4.67
N PHE A 46 -5.21 -0.17 -3.86
CA PHE A 46 -4.89 1.07 -3.17
C PHE A 46 -3.74 1.82 -3.86
N GLY A 47 -3.99 3.08 -4.20
CA GLY A 47 -2.95 4.06 -4.49
C GLY A 47 -2.31 4.53 -3.19
N VAL A 48 -0.99 4.42 -3.08
CA VAL A 48 -0.23 4.76 -1.86
C VAL A 48 0.63 6.00 -2.12
N ASN A 49 0.31 7.10 -1.43
CA ASN A 49 1.08 8.33 -1.50
C ASN A 49 1.88 8.54 -0.20
N LYS A 50 3.20 8.43 -0.31
CA LYS A 50 4.15 8.64 0.81
C LYS A 50 4.50 10.11 1.06
N LYS A 51 4.15 11.00 0.13
CA LYS A 51 4.51 12.42 0.15
C LYS A 51 3.24 13.26 0.23
N THR A 52 2.69 13.35 1.44
CA THR A 52 1.52 14.19 1.71
C THR A 52 1.98 15.51 2.33
N ASP A 53 1.33 16.60 1.98
CA ASP A 53 1.57 17.92 2.58
C ASP A 53 0.85 18.07 3.93
N LEU A 54 -0.17 17.23 4.18
CA LEU A 54 -0.92 17.23 5.43
C LEU A 54 -0.07 16.69 6.57
N LYS A 55 -0.18 17.37 7.72
CA LYS A 55 0.43 17.00 8.98
C LYS A 55 -0.65 16.93 10.05
N PHE A 56 -0.58 15.88 10.85
CA PHE A 56 -1.55 15.63 11.88
C PHE A 56 -0.85 15.55 13.24
N PHE A 57 -1.49 16.11 14.26
CA PHE A 57 -0.96 16.17 15.60
C PHE A 57 -2.05 15.85 16.62
N GLU A 58 -1.68 15.18 17.69
CA GLU A 58 -2.53 14.97 18.85
C GLU A 58 -2.31 16.11 19.84
N LYS A 59 -3.39 16.65 20.39
CA LYS A 59 -3.30 17.66 21.47
C LYS A 59 -2.81 16.99 22.76
N SER A 60 -1.78 17.55 23.37
CA SER A 60 -1.19 17.02 24.61
C SER A 60 -0.95 18.18 25.59
N GLY A 61 -1.85 18.33 26.58
CA GLY A 61 -1.82 19.46 27.52
C GLY A 61 -1.93 20.80 26.79
N SER A 62 -0.94 21.67 26.96
CA SER A 62 -0.84 22.97 26.28
C SER A 62 -0.13 22.92 24.91
N GLY A 63 0.34 21.74 24.48
CA GLY A 63 1.11 21.56 23.25
C GLY A 63 0.51 20.52 22.30
N TYR A 64 1.33 20.09 21.36
CA TYR A 64 1.00 19.08 20.39
C TYR A 64 2.11 18.04 20.33
N LYS A 65 1.75 16.79 20.07
CA LYS A 65 2.68 15.68 19.84
C LYS A 65 2.35 14.98 18.53
N ASN A 66 3.29 14.18 18.02
CA ASN A 66 3.06 13.32 16.89
C ASN A 66 1.96 12.28 17.19
N LEU A 67 1.30 11.81 16.16
CA LEU A 67 0.34 10.72 16.27
C LEU A 67 1.04 9.43 16.75
N GLN A 68 0.32 8.63 17.49
CA GLN A 68 0.76 7.30 17.88
C GLN A 68 0.80 6.35 16.67
N ALA A 69 1.65 5.34 16.73
CA ALA A 69 1.67 4.26 15.73
C ALA A 69 0.29 3.59 15.65
N GLY A 70 -0.17 3.31 14.43
CA GLY A 70 -1.47 2.72 14.16
C GLY A 70 -2.63 3.72 14.12
N THR A 71 -2.37 5.03 14.29
CA THR A 71 -3.44 6.04 14.15
C THR A 71 -3.91 6.10 12.70
N VAL A 72 -5.21 5.91 12.51
CA VAL A 72 -5.92 6.08 11.24
C VAL A 72 -6.71 7.39 11.26
N ILE A 73 -6.75 8.09 10.13
CA ILE A 73 -7.58 9.28 9.92
C ILE A 73 -8.40 9.01 8.66
N ASP A 74 -9.67 8.70 8.87
CA ASP A 74 -10.65 8.27 7.87
C ASP A 74 -11.89 9.15 7.82
N LYS A 75 -11.85 10.32 8.52
CA LYS A 75 -12.97 11.25 8.63
C LYS A 75 -12.49 12.70 8.56
N GLU A 76 -13.42 13.63 8.36
CA GLU A 76 -13.28 15.09 8.40
C GLU A 76 -12.35 15.71 7.36
N VAL A 77 -11.18 15.11 7.10
CA VAL A 77 -10.16 15.60 6.14
C VAL A 77 -10.15 14.85 4.83
N ILE A 78 -11.01 13.83 4.70
CA ILE A 78 -11.18 13.01 3.50
C ILE A 78 -12.51 13.35 2.81
N SER A 79 -12.61 12.99 1.54
CA SER A 79 -13.86 13.16 0.78
C SER A 79 -14.89 12.12 1.20
N PRO A 80 -16.14 12.50 1.55
CA PRO A 80 -17.16 11.55 2.04
C PRO A 80 -17.50 10.42 1.05
N ASP A 81 -17.36 10.70 -0.25
CA ASP A 81 -17.73 9.79 -1.33
C ASP A 81 -16.55 8.92 -1.82
N VAL A 82 -15.39 9.06 -1.19
CA VAL A 82 -14.17 8.37 -1.62
C VAL A 82 -13.65 7.51 -0.46
N PHE A 83 -13.38 6.24 -0.75
CA PHE A 83 -12.71 5.40 0.23
C PHE A 83 -11.22 5.72 0.26
N GLU A 84 -10.82 6.56 1.20
CA GLU A 84 -9.44 6.92 1.45
C GLU A 84 -9.18 7.08 2.95
N PHE A 85 -7.93 6.93 3.36
CA PHE A 85 -7.51 7.15 4.74
C PHE A 85 -6.02 7.51 4.82
N TYR A 86 -5.63 8.13 5.93
CA TYR A 86 -4.24 8.36 6.31
C TYR A 86 -3.87 7.42 7.45
N LEU A 87 -2.68 6.83 7.38
CA LEU A 87 -2.19 5.91 8.40
C LEU A 87 -0.78 6.29 8.86
N GLN A 88 -0.63 6.47 10.17
CA GLN A 88 0.66 6.63 10.84
C GLN A 88 1.16 5.24 11.27
N CYS A 89 2.02 4.58 10.47
CA CYS A 89 2.49 3.24 10.81
C CYS A 89 3.54 3.25 11.93
N PRO A 90 4.76 3.85 11.77
CA PRO A 90 5.74 3.87 12.86
C PRO A 90 5.48 5.04 13.82
N GLU A 91 5.88 4.87 15.04
CA GLU A 91 6.05 5.97 15.98
C GLU A 91 7.17 6.90 15.52
N VAL A 92 7.05 8.19 15.82
CA VAL A 92 8.02 9.22 15.42
C VAL A 92 8.52 9.95 16.65
N ASP A 93 9.69 9.54 17.14
CA ASP A 93 10.31 10.12 18.35
C ASP A 93 10.92 11.50 18.10
N ARG A 94 11.39 11.76 16.88
CA ARG A 94 12.07 13.02 16.52
C ARG A 94 11.53 13.57 15.22
N GLY A 95 11.27 14.87 15.21
CA GLY A 95 10.73 15.59 14.05
C GLY A 95 9.21 15.44 13.94
N THR A 96 8.66 15.70 12.75
CA THR A 96 7.23 15.69 12.49
C THR A 96 6.82 14.40 11.77
N GLY A 97 5.84 13.72 12.31
CA GLY A 97 5.22 12.55 11.70
C GLY A 97 4.63 12.89 10.32
N SER A 98 4.71 11.95 9.40
CA SER A 98 4.15 12.08 8.06
C SER A 98 3.37 10.82 7.71
N PRO A 99 2.07 10.79 8.04
CA PRO A 99 1.20 9.67 7.68
C PRO A 99 1.19 9.43 6.19
N VAL A 100 0.97 8.18 5.81
CA VAL A 100 0.84 7.76 4.42
C VAL A 100 -0.62 7.81 4.03
N HIS A 101 -0.91 8.35 2.87
CA HIS A 101 -2.25 8.41 2.30
C HIS A 101 -2.52 7.18 1.44
N PHE A 102 -3.64 6.53 1.69
CA PHE A 102 -4.16 5.38 0.95
C PHE A 102 -5.47 5.77 0.29
N LEU A 103 -5.53 5.64 -1.03
CA LEU A 103 -6.71 5.94 -1.84
C LEU A 103 -7.17 4.67 -2.54
N CYS A 104 -8.40 4.24 -2.33
CA CYS A 104 -8.97 3.11 -3.04
C CYS A 104 -9.26 3.50 -4.50
N LEU A 105 -8.51 2.92 -5.42
CA LEU A 105 -8.63 3.16 -6.86
C LEU A 105 -9.62 2.23 -7.53
N TYR A 106 -9.78 1.04 -6.98
CA TYR A 106 -10.69 0.01 -7.50
C TYR A 106 -11.04 -0.98 -6.40
N ASN A 107 -12.30 -1.37 -6.33
CA ASN A 107 -12.74 -2.36 -5.35
C ASN A 107 -13.91 -3.21 -5.89
N THR A 108 -13.72 -4.52 -5.94
CA THR A 108 -14.78 -5.50 -6.19
C THR A 108 -15.06 -6.37 -4.96
N ASN A 109 -14.38 -6.08 -3.86
CA ASN A 109 -14.54 -6.80 -2.62
C ASN A 109 -15.66 -6.17 -1.80
N ASN A 110 -16.67 -6.98 -1.46
CA ASN A 110 -17.79 -6.61 -0.62
C ASN A 110 -17.84 -7.41 0.70
N GLU A 111 -16.78 -8.17 1.00
CA GLU A 111 -16.68 -8.97 2.22
C GLU A 111 -15.91 -8.23 3.31
N LEU A 112 -14.93 -7.41 2.92
CA LEU A 112 -14.13 -6.62 3.85
C LEU A 112 -14.72 -5.21 4.00
N THR A 113 -14.76 -4.75 5.22
CA THR A 113 -15.13 -3.38 5.58
C THR A 113 -13.94 -2.42 5.42
N ILE A 114 -14.20 -1.13 5.54
CA ILE A 114 -13.15 -0.09 5.58
C ILE A 114 -12.16 -0.39 6.71
N ASN A 115 -12.65 -0.67 7.91
CA ASN A 115 -11.82 -0.98 9.07
C ASN A 115 -10.94 -2.21 8.86
N ASP A 116 -11.45 -3.25 8.17
CA ASP A 116 -10.65 -4.44 7.85
C ASP A 116 -9.47 -4.08 6.93
N PHE A 117 -9.68 -3.22 5.94
CA PHE A 117 -8.59 -2.76 5.06
C PHE A 117 -7.56 -1.92 5.79
N GLU A 118 -7.98 -1.06 6.71
CA GLU A 118 -7.10 -0.25 7.54
C GLU A 118 -6.24 -1.11 8.46
N GLU A 119 -6.86 -2.08 9.15
CA GLU A 119 -6.18 -3.05 10.00
C GLU A 119 -5.18 -3.89 9.20
N ILE A 120 -5.60 -4.49 8.07
CA ILE A 120 -4.72 -5.27 7.19
C ILE A 120 -3.54 -4.39 6.72
N THR A 121 -3.80 -3.15 6.33
CA THR A 121 -2.76 -2.22 5.87
C THR A 121 -1.75 -1.92 6.97
N TYR A 122 -2.23 -1.70 8.21
CA TYR A 122 -1.37 -1.49 9.37
C TYR A 122 -0.57 -2.74 9.71
N MET A 123 -1.19 -3.91 9.76
CA MET A 123 -0.49 -5.18 10.01
C MET A 123 0.59 -5.46 8.96
N GLN A 124 0.35 -5.13 7.69
CA GLN A 124 1.34 -5.26 6.63
C GLN A 124 2.60 -4.41 6.88
N SER A 125 2.54 -3.37 7.68
CA SER A 125 3.73 -2.57 8.04
C SER A 125 4.75 -3.35 8.89
N TYR A 126 4.33 -4.41 9.58
CA TYR A 126 5.19 -5.26 10.42
C TYR A 126 5.82 -6.44 9.68
N TYR A 127 5.41 -6.73 8.45
CA TYR A 127 5.88 -7.91 7.72
C TYR A 127 7.14 -7.69 6.88
N TYR A 128 7.81 -6.57 7.06
CA TYR A 128 9.09 -6.32 6.39
C TYR A 128 10.26 -6.89 7.21
N TRP A 129 10.78 -8.02 6.79
CA TRP A 129 11.80 -8.80 7.55
C TRP A 129 13.13 -8.09 7.76
N ASN A 130 13.46 -7.12 6.92
CA ASN A 130 14.72 -6.39 7.00
C ASN A 130 14.69 -5.23 8.02
N TRP A 131 13.61 -5.14 8.82
CA TRP A 131 13.45 -4.12 9.85
C TRP A 131 12.72 -4.68 11.06
N SER A 132 13.18 -4.32 12.27
CA SER A 132 12.66 -4.88 13.54
C SER A 132 11.34 -4.29 14.03
N GLY A 133 10.83 -3.26 13.38
CA GLY A 133 9.58 -2.58 13.74
C GLY A 133 8.69 -2.30 12.54
N PRO A 134 7.57 -1.58 12.72
CA PRO A 134 6.71 -1.22 11.61
C PRO A 134 7.42 -0.25 10.66
N ILE A 135 7.22 -0.45 9.37
CA ILE A 135 7.65 0.49 8.32
C ILE A 135 6.49 1.38 7.88
N ARG A 136 6.79 2.46 7.18
CA ARG A 136 5.78 3.47 6.81
C ARG A 136 4.72 2.98 5.81
N ILE A 137 5.01 1.94 5.04
CA ILE A 137 4.15 1.43 3.96
C ILE A 137 3.97 -0.08 4.10
N PRO A 138 2.94 -0.68 3.50
CA PRO A 138 2.77 -2.13 3.50
C PRO A 138 4.01 -2.87 2.99
N ALA A 139 4.38 -3.96 3.65
CA ALA A 139 5.57 -4.75 3.29
C ALA A 139 5.53 -5.23 1.84
N ALA A 140 4.37 -5.61 1.33
CA ALA A 140 4.20 -6.00 -0.07
C ALA A 140 4.67 -4.90 -1.04
N LEU A 141 4.30 -3.63 -0.79
CA LEU A 141 4.77 -2.50 -1.59
C LEU A 141 6.27 -2.25 -1.39
N LYS A 142 6.77 -2.38 -0.15
CA LYS A 142 8.19 -2.20 0.14
C LYS A 142 9.06 -3.23 -0.57
N TYR A 143 8.68 -4.50 -0.56
CA TYR A 143 9.37 -5.54 -1.31
C TYR A 143 9.35 -5.29 -2.81
N ALA A 144 8.23 -4.85 -3.37
CA ALA A 144 8.16 -4.47 -4.78
C ALA A 144 9.11 -3.30 -5.14
N GLU A 145 9.26 -2.31 -4.24
CA GLU A 145 10.23 -1.20 -4.42
C GLU A 145 11.68 -1.72 -4.39
N VAL A 146 12.01 -2.62 -3.46
CA VAL A 146 13.35 -3.21 -3.36
C VAL A 146 13.65 -4.04 -4.60
N ALA A 147 12.73 -4.92 -5.00
CA ALA A 147 12.86 -5.74 -6.20
C ALA A 147 13.04 -4.89 -7.46
N ASN A 148 12.23 -3.84 -7.64
CA ASN A 148 12.35 -2.93 -8.78
C ASN A 148 13.70 -2.22 -8.82
N THR A 149 14.19 -1.76 -7.66
CA THR A 149 15.49 -1.09 -7.56
C THR A 149 16.64 -2.05 -7.86
N PHE A 150 16.57 -3.27 -7.32
CA PHE A 150 17.58 -4.31 -7.53
C PHE A 150 17.62 -4.74 -9.00
N CYS A 151 16.47 -5.07 -9.58
CA CYS A 151 16.37 -5.47 -10.99
C CYS A 151 16.83 -4.37 -11.93
N GLY A 152 16.41 -3.12 -11.69
CA GLY A 152 16.78 -2.00 -12.55
C GLY A 152 18.27 -1.68 -12.54
N LYS A 153 18.99 -1.98 -11.46
CA LYS A 153 20.42 -1.73 -11.34
C LYS A 153 21.30 -2.91 -11.74
N ASN A 154 20.86 -4.12 -11.45
CA ASN A 154 21.72 -5.30 -11.47
C ASN A 154 21.35 -6.35 -12.53
N ILE A 155 20.10 -6.34 -13.03
CA ILE A 155 19.62 -7.36 -13.95
C ILE A 155 19.39 -6.74 -15.34
N LYS A 156 20.17 -7.23 -16.32
CA LYS A 156 20.04 -6.82 -17.74
C LYS A 156 19.38 -7.93 -18.58
N GLY A 157 18.33 -8.55 -18.08
CA GLY A 157 17.67 -9.64 -18.80
C GLY A 157 16.54 -10.25 -17.99
N THR A 158 16.11 -11.45 -18.37
CA THR A 158 15.09 -12.18 -17.61
C THR A 158 15.72 -12.86 -16.39
N ILE A 159 14.93 -12.90 -15.30
CA ILE A 159 15.29 -13.64 -14.09
C ILE A 159 15.29 -15.13 -14.40
N ARG A 160 16.27 -15.86 -13.87
CA ARG A 160 16.34 -17.32 -13.98
C ARG A 160 15.09 -17.96 -13.36
N ASP A 161 14.63 -19.04 -13.96
CA ASP A 161 13.38 -19.70 -13.55
C ASP A 161 13.45 -20.24 -12.11
N ASP A 162 14.61 -20.72 -11.67
CA ASP A 162 14.84 -21.21 -10.31
C ASP A 162 14.82 -20.12 -9.23
N LEU A 163 14.91 -18.85 -9.62
CA LEU A 163 14.84 -17.70 -8.70
C LEU A 163 13.48 -17.00 -8.67
N LYS A 164 12.60 -17.27 -9.64
CA LYS A 164 11.32 -16.56 -9.78
C LYS A 164 10.43 -16.64 -8.54
N ASP A 165 10.45 -17.78 -7.85
CA ASP A 165 9.64 -18.03 -6.66
C ASP A 165 10.42 -17.78 -5.35
N SER A 166 11.59 -17.16 -5.43
CA SER A 166 12.40 -16.82 -4.27
C SER A 166 12.55 -15.32 -4.08
N PRO A 167 12.73 -14.83 -2.83
CA PRO A 167 12.98 -13.42 -2.56
C PRO A 167 14.46 -13.04 -2.83
N TYR A 168 14.98 -13.34 -4.01
CA TYR A 168 16.39 -13.14 -4.42
C TYR A 168 16.87 -11.68 -4.36
N PHE A 169 15.97 -10.74 -4.16
CA PHE A 169 16.26 -9.30 -4.10
C PHE A 169 16.37 -8.73 -2.66
N ILE A 170 16.23 -9.59 -1.65
CA ILE A 170 16.33 -9.23 -0.22
C ILE A 170 17.76 -9.35 0.27
#